data_4bcc2e139508af10431581a909d5f030
#
_entry.id   4bcc2e139508af10431581a909d5f030
#
_cell.length_a   1.000
_cell.length_b   1.000
_cell.length_c   1.000
_cell.angle_alpha   90.00
_cell.angle_beta   90.00
_cell.angle_gamma   90.00
#
_symmetry.space_group_name_H-M   'P 1'
#
loop_
_entity.id
_entity.type
_entity.pdbx_description
1 polymer ?
#
loop_
_entity_poly.entity_id
_entity_poly.type
_entity_poly.pdbx_seq_one_letter_code
_entity_poly.pdbx_strand_id
1 'polypeptide(L)'
;MSDFVQSLRLWFAPQRIRDEGETPDYRFSLANERTFLAWIRTALALVGGGFAVDQFLPDLRWGVRVGLALALLVGGVLCALRAVNHWVRCERAMRRGEDLPVSRFPAVLSLAVAVVALAMVVLVVFGRAGR
;
A
#
# COMPACT_ATOMS: atom_id res chain seq x y z
N MET A 1 -15.92 5.90 12.58
CA MET A 1 -14.78 6.14 13.49
C MET A 1 -14.55 4.99 14.47
N SER A 2 -15.59 4.36 14.99
CA SER A 2 -15.48 3.17 15.86
C SER A 2 -14.77 1.97 15.20
N ASP A 3 -15.05 1.71 13.92
CA ASP A 3 -14.47 0.57 13.18
C ASP A 3 -12.98 0.73 12.92
N PHE A 4 -12.51 1.95 12.68
CA PHE A 4 -11.09 2.22 12.45
C PHE A 4 -10.28 2.03 13.75
N VAL A 5 -10.80 2.51 14.88
CA VAL A 5 -10.15 2.34 16.19
C VAL A 5 -10.14 0.87 16.62
N GLN A 6 -11.20 0.12 16.34
CA GLN A 6 -11.23 -1.32 16.58
C GLN A 6 -10.21 -2.06 15.70
N SER A 7 -10.10 -1.70 14.43
CA SER A 7 -9.09 -2.25 13.52
C SER A 7 -7.67 -2.01 14.02
N LEU A 8 -7.37 -0.78 14.48
CA LEU A 8 -6.05 -0.46 15.04
C LEU A 8 -5.69 -1.28 16.28
N ARG A 9 -6.66 -1.53 17.17
CA ARG A 9 -6.45 -2.39 18.33
C ARG A 9 -6.14 -3.85 17.94
N LEU A 10 -6.75 -4.34 16.87
CA LEU A 10 -6.52 -5.70 16.37
C LEU A 10 -5.16 -5.85 15.69
N TRP A 11 -4.56 -4.79 15.19
CA TRP A 11 -3.20 -4.83 14.62
C TRP A 11 -2.16 -5.30 15.65
N PHE A 12 -2.35 -4.89 16.91
CA PHE A 12 -1.43 -5.19 18.00
C PHE A 12 -1.90 -6.33 18.93
N ALA A 13 -3.10 -6.86 18.71
CA ALA A 13 -3.66 -7.95 19.49
C ALA A 13 -4.26 -9.05 18.61
N PRO A 14 -3.44 -9.73 17.78
CA PRO A 14 -3.91 -10.77 16.85
C PRO A 14 -4.57 -11.96 17.58
N GLN A 15 -4.27 -12.15 18.87
CA GLN A 15 -4.90 -13.20 19.67
C GLN A 15 -6.40 -13.01 19.84
N ARG A 16 -6.89 -11.76 19.89
CA ARG A 16 -8.31 -11.47 19.95
C ARG A 16 -9.09 -11.90 18.72
N ILE A 17 -8.41 -11.93 17.56
CA ILE A 17 -8.99 -12.44 16.32
C ILE A 17 -9.19 -13.95 16.41
N ARG A 18 -8.35 -14.66 17.15
CA ARG A 18 -8.46 -16.12 17.36
C ARG A 18 -9.70 -16.51 18.18
N ASP A 19 -10.17 -15.62 19.02
CA ASP A 19 -11.35 -15.83 19.86
C ASP A 19 -12.67 -15.55 19.11
N GLU A 20 -12.60 -15.00 17.88
CA GLU A 20 -13.76 -14.74 17.03
C GLU A 20 -14.00 -15.91 16.06
N GLY A 21 -15.19 -16.55 16.13
CA GLY A 21 -15.65 -17.54 15.16
C GLY A 21 -14.87 -18.86 15.15
N GLU A 22 -14.89 -19.56 14.03
CA GLU A 22 -14.20 -20.83 13.83
C GLU A 22 -12.80 -20.62 13.25
N THR A 23 -11.89 -21.59 13.52
CA THR A 23 -10.55 -21.57 12.93
C THR A 23 -10.66 -21.80 11.42
N PRO A 24 -10.25 -20.85 10.55
CA PRO A 24 -10.29 -21.05 9.12
C PRO A 24 -9.28 -22.10 8.68
N ASP A 25 -9.49 -22.67 7.47
CA ASP A 25 -8.49 -23.53 6.86
C ASP A 25 -7.16 -22.75 6.73
N TYR A 26 -6.07 -23.37 7.20
CA TYR A 26 -4.73 -22.77 7.19
C TYR A 26 -4.28 -22.30 5.79
N ARG A 27 -4.82 -22.91 4.71
CA ARG A 27 -4.51 -22.54 3.32
C ARG A 27 -4.97 -21.13 3.00
N PHE A 28 -6.14 -20.72 3.49
CA PHE A 28 -6.68 -19.38 3.29
C PHE A 28 -5.92 -18.34 4.11
N SER A 29 -5.56 -18.66 5.36
CA SER A 29 -4.75 -17.77 6.19
C SER A 29 -3.36 -17.55 5.59
N LEU A 30 -2.71 -18.59 5.06
CA LEU A 30 -1.43 -18.47 4.36
C LEU A 30 -1.55 -17.66 3.07
N ALA A 31 -2.64 -17.82 2.31
CA ALA A 31 -2.90 -17.00 1.12
C ALA A 31 -3.07 -15.52 1.47
N ASN A 32 -3.79 -15.22 2.56
CA ASN A 32 -3.97 -13.86 3.08
C ASN A 32 -2.63 -13.24 3.49
N GLU A 33 -1.78 -14.01 4.16
CA GLU A 33 -0.43 -13.57 4.55
C GLU A 33 0.46 -13.27 3.35
N ARG A 34 0.42 -14.11 2.32
CA ARG A 34 1.13 -13.85 1.05
C ARG A 34 0.69 -12.55 0.39
N THR A 35 -0.61 -12.30 0.37
CA THR A 35 -1.18 -11.05 -0.16
C THR A 35 -0.71 -9.85 0.66
N PHE A 36 -0.70 -9.95 1.97
CA PHE A 36 -0.17 -8.92 2.87
C PHE A 36 1.30 -8.61 2.57
N LEU A 37 2.15 -9.64 2.48
CA LEU A 37 3.57 -9.48 2.17
C LEU A 37 3.80 -8.88 0.78
N ALA A 38 2.96 -9.19 -0.20
CA ALA A 38 3.01 -8.56 -1.53
C ALA A 38 2.73 -7.05 -1.44
N TRP A 39 1.76 -6.62 -0.64
CA TRP A 39 1.46 -5.21 -0.40
C TRP A 39 2.58 -4.47 0.32
N ILE A 40 3.19 -5.10 1.33
CA ILE A 40 4.35 -4.54 2.05
C ILE A 40 5.54 -4.37 1.10
N ARG A 41 5.77 -5.31 0.19
CA ARG A 41 6.79 -5.20 -0.83
C ARG A 41 6.55 -3.98 -1.75
N THR A 42 5.31 -3.76 -2.16
CA THR A 42 4.91 -2.58 -2.95
C THR A 42 5.11 -1.29 -2.15
N ALA A 43 4.74 -1.27 -0.87
CA ALA A 43 4.98 -0.11 0.00
C ALA A 43 6.46 0.23 0.11
N LEU A 44 7.33 -0.77 0.31
CA LEU A 44 8.78 -0.59 0.35
C LEU A 44 9.35 -0.09 -0.97
N ALA A 45 8.83 -0.57 -2.11
CA ALA A 45 9.23 -0.08 -3.43
C ALA A 45 8.87 1.40 -3.62
N LEU A 46 7.68 1.82 -3.18
CA LEU A 46 7.26 3.24 -3.23
C LEU A 46 8.13 4.12 -2.33
N VAL A 47 8.44 3.67 -1.12
CA VAL A 47 9.33 4.39 -0.19
C VAL A 47 10.74 4.49 -0.77
N GLY A 48 11.29 3.40 -1.28
CA GLY A 48 12.60 3.38 -1.93
C GLY A 48 12.64 4.26 -3.17
N GLY A 49 11.58 4.25 -3.98
CA GLY A 49 11.42 5.13 -5.13
C GLY A 49 11.37 6.61 -4.75
N GLY A 50 10.64 6.97 -3.69
CA GLY A 50 10.60 8.34 -3.19
C GLY A 50 11.95 8.83 -2.72
N PHE A 51 12.69 8.00 -1.98
CA PHE A 51 14.06 8.28 -1.58
C PHE A 51 14.98 8.43 -2.79
N ALA A 52 14.88 7.53 -3.78
CA ALA A 52 15.70 7.56 -4.98
C ALA A 52 15.47 8.84 -5.80
N VAL A 53 14.22 9.29 -5.94
CA VAL A 53 13.89 10.55 -6.62
C VAL A 53 14.58 11.73 -5.94
N ASP A 54 14.54 11.79 -4.63
CA ASP A 54 15.17 12.88 -3.88
C ASP A 54 16.70 12.88 -4.02
N GLN A 55 17.35 11.72 -3.95
CA GLN A 55 18.79 11.59 -3.92
C GLN A 55 19.45 11.59 -5.31
N PHE A 56 18.81 10.97 -6.31
CA PHE A 56 19.44 10.70 -7.61
C PHE A 56 18.96 11.58 -8.76
N LEU A 57 18.00 12.47 -8.52
CA LEU A 57 17.48 13.39 -9.54
C LEU A 57 17.71 14.89 -9.15
N PRO A 58 18.95 15.32 -8.88
CA PRO A 58 19.23 16.70 -8.47
C PRO A 58 18.91 17.72 -9.55
N ASP A 59 18.94 17.31 -10.82
CA ASP A 59 18.66 18.18 -11.99
C ASP A 59 17.19 18.57 -12.13
N LEU A 60 16.28 17.88 -11.43
CA LEU A 60 14.88 18.29 -11.41
C LEU A 60 14.69 19.59 -10.63
N ARG A 61 13.76 20.43 -11.11
CA ARG A 61 13.33 21.59 -10.34
C ARG A 61 12.95 21.16 -8.92
N TRP A 62 13.45 21.86 -7.92
CA TRP A 62 13.28 21.52 -6.51
C TRP A 62 11.84 21.16 -6.13
N GLY A 63 10.85 21.98 -6.55
CA GLY A 63 9.44 21.72 -6.24
C GLY A 63 8.91 20.43 -6.86
N VAL A 64 9.32 20.08 -8.09
CA VAL A 64 8.95 18.84 -8.77
C VAL A 64 9.57 17.62 -8.07
N ARG A 65 10.84 17.71 -7.74
CA ARG A 65 11.58 16.64 -7.05
C ARG A 65 10.96 16.33 -5.69
N VAL A 66 10.77 17.37 -4.86
CA VAL A 66 10.17 17.21 -3.53
C VAL A 66 8.73 16.74 -3.63
N GLY A 67 7.92 17.30 -4.54
CA GLY A 67 6.54 16.87 -4.73
C GLY A 67 6.42 15.40 -5.13
N LEU A 68 7.25 14.95 -6.07
CA LEU A 68 7.27 13.56 -6.52
C LEU A 68 7.77 12.61 -5.42
N ALA A 69 8.86 12.98 -4.73
CA ALA A 69 9.37 12.19 -3.61
C ALA A 69 8.34 12.03 -2.50
N LEU A 70 7.68 13.13 -2.09
CA LEU A 70 6.63 13.10 -1.08
C LEU A 70 5.42 12.28 -1.52
N ALA A 71 4.99 12.40 -2.78
CA ALA A 71 3.87 11.60 -3.31
C ALA A 71 4.16 10.10 -3.21
N LEU A 72 5.38 9.67 -3.56
CA LEU A 72 5.80 8.28 -3.46
C LEU A 72 5.91 7.80 -2.01
N LEU A 73 6.50 8.61 -1.12
CA LEU A 73 6.62 8.29 0.30
C LEU A 73 5.25 8.16 0.98
N VAL A 74 4.36 9.13 0.75
CA VAL A 74 2.98 9.10 1.28
C VAL A 74 2.22 7.91 0.70
N GLY A 75 2.36 7.63 -0.60
CA GLY A 75 1.80 6.43 -1.23
C GLY A 75 2.27 5.15 -0.56
N GLY A 76 3.55 5.04 -0.23
CA GLY A 76 4.12 3.91 0.51
C GLY A 76 3.52 3.74 1.89
N VAL A 77 3.39 4.83 2.66
CA VAL A 77 2.75 4.81 3.98
C VAL A 77 1.29 4.34 3.87
N LEU A 78 0.51 4.93 2.96
CA LEU A 78 -0.90 4.56 2.77
C LEU A 78 -1.03 3.10 2.34
N CYS A 79 -0.14 2.61 1.46
CA CYS A 79 -0.10 1.22 1.03
C CYS A 79 0.16 0.27 2.20
N ALA A 80 1.12 0.58 3.07
CA ALA A 80 1.44 -0.23 4.25
C ALA A 80 0.27 -0.28 5.24
N LEU A 81 -0.32 0.88 5.57
CA LEU A 81 -1.48 0.95 6.48
C LEU A 81 -2.68 0.18 5.90
N ARG A 82 -2.89 0.30 4.59
CA ARG A 82 -3.98 -0.41 3.90
C ARG A 82 -3.76 -1.91 3.88
N ALA A 83 -2.51 -2.36 3.72
CA ALA A 83 -2.15 -3.78 3.73
C ALA A 83 -2.55 -4.45 5.05
N VAL A 84 -2.20 -3.85 6.18
CA VAL A 84 -2.54 -4.38 7.51
C VAL A 84 -4.06 -4.38 7.74
N ASN A 85 -4.73 -3.28 7.41
CA ASN A 85 -6.17 -3.18 7.57
C ASN A 85 -6.92 -4.23 6.73
N HIS A 86 -6.49 -4.44 5.49
CA HIS A 86 -7.07 -5.45 4.61
C HIS A 86 -6.83 -6.86 5.15
N TRP A 87 -5.61 -7.16 5.61
CA TRP A 87 -5.25 -8.44 6.22
C TRP A 87 -6.17 -8.77 7.41
N VAL A 88 -6.33 -7.83 8.35
CA VAL A 88 -7.21 -7.99 9.52
C VAL A 88 -8.66 -8.25 9.11
N ARG A 89 -9.17 -7.50 8.13
CA ARG A 89 -10.56 -7.66 7.65
C ARG A 89 -10.79 -9.01 6.98
N CYS A 90 -9.85 -9.48 6.17
CA CYS A 90 -9.93 -10.79 5.53
C CYS A 90 -9.88 -11.91 6.56
N GLU A 91 -8.98 -11.83 7.55
CA GLU A 91 -8.87 -12.83 8.61
C GLU A 91 -10.15 -12.95 9.43
N ARG A 92 -10.76 -11.80 9.78
CA ARG A 92 -12.04 -11.79 10.50
C ARG A 92 -13.20 -12.34 9.67
N ALA A 93 -13.28 -11.97 8.39
CA ALA A 93 -14.33 -12.47 7.50
C ALA A 93 -14.25 -14.01 7.34
N MET A 94 -13.04 -14.54 7.18
CA MET A 94 -12.83 -15.99 7.09
C MET A 94 -13.26 -16.72 8.37
N ARG A 95 -13.00 -16.15 9.55
CA ARG A 95 -13.38 -16.74 10.84
C ARG A 95 -14.88 -16.70 11.10
N ARG A 96 -15.57 -15.70 10.55
CA ARG A 96 -17.03 -15.56 10.69
C ARG A 96 -17.82 -16.24 9.58
N GLY A 97 -17.15 -16.84 8.59
CA GLY A 97 -17.79 -17.39 7.41
C GLY A 97 -18.51 -16.35 6.56
N GLU A 98 -18.06 -15.08 6.64
CA GLU A 98 -18.59 -13.97 5.85
C GLU A 98 -17.84 -13.86 4.53
N ASP A 99 -18.47 -13.17 3.55
CA ASP A 99 -17.82 -12.89 2.27
C ASP A 99 -16.57 -12.03 2.46
N LEU A 100 -15.53 -12.33 1.67
CA LEU A 100 -14.28 -11.58 1.70
C LEU A 100 -14.52 -10.13 1.24
N PRO A 101 -13.93 -9.15 1.95
CA PRO A 101 -14.10 -7.75 1.59
C PRO A 101 -13.47 -7.45 0.22
N VAL A 102 -14.28 -6.95 -0.71
CA VAL A 102 -13.80 -6.47 -2.01
C VAL A 102 -13.12 -5.11 -1.81
N SER A 103 -11.88 -5.00 -2.27
CA SER A 103 -11.12 -3.76 -2.19
C SER A 103 -10.94 -3.13 -3.56
N ARG A 104 -11.26 -1.83 -3.68
CA ARG A 104 -10.95 -1.01 -4.86
C ARG A 104 -9.52 -0.45 -4.83
N PHE A 105 -8.81 -0.69 -3.75
CA PHE A 105 -7.46 -0.18 -3.54
C PHE A 105 -6.46 -0.61 -4.61
N PRO A 106 -6.45 -1.86 -5.11
CA PRO A 106 -5.57 -2.26 -6.21
C PRO A 106 -5.74 -1.39 -7.46
N ALA A 107 -6.98 -1.07 -7.83
CA ALA A 107 -7.26 -0.23 -8.99
C ALA A 107 -6.77 1.21 -8.78
N VAL A 108 -7.00 1.78 -7.60
CA VAL A 108 -6.53 3.13 -7.24
C VAL A 108 -5.00 3.18 -7.24
N LEU A 109 -4.34 2.19 -6.66
CA LEU A 109 -2.88 2.12 -6.65
C LEU A 109 -2.30 1.98 -8.06
N SER A 110 -2.89 1.10 -8.89
CA SER A 110 -2.45 0.91 -10.28
C SER A 110 -2.58 2.20 -11.09
N LEU A 111 -3.68 2.92 -10.93
CA LEU A 111 -3.89 4.22 -11.58
C LEU A 111 -2.86 5.26 -11.09
N ALA A 112 -2.62 5.34 -9.79
CA ALA A 112 -1.65 6.27 -9.22
C ALA A 112 -0.23 5.99 -9.75
N VAL A 113 0.18 4.72 -9.78
CA VAL A 113 1.48 4.30 -10.35
C VAL A 113 1.57 4.65 -11.83
N ALA A 114 0.52 4.39 -12.61
CA ALA A 114 0.50 4.74 -14.04
C ALA A 114 0.62 6.25 -14.27
N VAL A 115 -0.06 7.08 -13.47
CA VAL A 115 0.02 8.55 -13.55
C VAL A 115 1.43 9.03 -13.22
N VAL A 116 2.05 8.51 -12.16
CA VAL A 116 3.43 8.86 -11.79
C VAL A 116 4.41 8.45 -12.88
N ALA A 117 4.27 7.23 -13.42
CA ALA A 117 5.13 6.74 -14.50
C ALA A 117 4.99 7.62 -15.75
N LEU A 118 3.77 7.98 -16.13
CA LEU A 118 3.53 8.86 -17.28
C LEU A 118 4.10 10.26 -17.05
N ALA A 119 3.94 10.82 -15.86
CA ALA A 119 4.55 12.10 -15.51
C ALA A 119 6.09 12.06 -15.62
N MET A 120 6.71 10.95 -15.19
CA MET A 120 8.16 10.76 -15.34
C MET A 120 8.58 10.67 -16.80
N VAL A 121 7.83 9.97 -17.64
CA VAL A 121 8.08 9.90 -19.10
C VAL A 121 8.04 11.30 -19.71
N VAL A 122 7.01 12.07 -19.40
CA VAL A 122 6.87 13.46 -19.87
C VAL A 122 8.06 14.32 -19.44
N LEU A 123 8.44 14.24 -18.15
CA LEU A 123 9.59 14.99 -17.64
C LEU A 123 10.91 14.61 -18.33
N VAL A 124 11.13 13.33 -18.61
CA VAL A 124 12.34 12.86 -19.30
C VAL A 124 12.37 13.35 -20.75
N VAL A 125 11.25 13.26 -21.47
CA VAL A 125 11.16 13.64 -22.88
C VAL A 125 11.31 15.15 -23.04
N PHE A 126 10.52 15.95 -22.30
CA PHE A 126 10.53 17.40 -22.44
C PHE A 126 11.71 18.06 -21.70
N GLY A 127 12.19 17.47 -20.60
CA GLY A 127 13.38 17.96 -19.90
C GLY A 127 14.67 17.80 -20.71
N ARG A 128 14.74 16.84 -21.65
CA ARG A 128 15.85 16.69 -22.58
C ARG A 128 15.70 17.54 -23.85
N ALA A 129 14.48 17.81 -24.28
CA ALA A 129 14.21 18.65 -25.44
C ALA A 129 14.50 20.14 -25.20
N GLY A 130 14.64 20.58 -23.96
CA GLY A 130 14.94 21.94 -23.54
C GLY A 130 16.41 22.22 -23.24
N ARG A 131 17.32 21.26 -23.48
CA ARG A 131 18.78 21.40 -23.41
C ARG A 131 19.39 21.33 -24.81
#